data_273ea5026bcf0c4afe7d399f5fc7b756
#
_entry.id   273ea5026bcf0c4afe7d399f5fc7b756
#
_cell.length_a   1.000
_cell.length_b   1.000
_cell.length_c   1.000
_cell.angle_alpha   90.00
_cell.angle_beta   90.00
_cell.angle_gamma   90.00
#
_symmetry.space_group_name_H-M   'P 1'
#
loop_
_entity.id
_entity.type
_entity.pdbx_description
1 polymer ?
#
loop_
_entity_poly.entity_id
_entity_poly.type
_entity_poly.pdbx_seq_one_letter_code
_entity_poly.pdbx_strand_id
1 'polypeptide(L)'
;MKNIKPFGPSIGKTKISKRFITKLNEEFDKKSNYRKIDYSSKLASQIKNEVKISNNFIKKYLFKELTINIKKFLANEQIKNIKEVKIINLWVVRQFKGEYNPIHYHNGDLSGVGYLTLPKNMTKNNLVKNKKLKTNGTIDFINGQKAFLSNSIYNLIPKIGDLIIFPNYLMHTAYPFNINGERRSFSFNVKIVFKK
;
A
#
# COMPACT_ATOMS: atom_id res chain seq x y z
N MET A 1 -4.52 15.64 -1.88
CA MET A 1 -3.43 14.76 -1.41
C MET A 1 -2.49 15.58 -0.53
N LYS A 2 -2.05 15.02 0.58
CA LYS A 2 -1.00 15.60 1.43
C LYS A 2 0.28 14.78 1.22
N ASN A 3 1.39 15.43 0.85
CA ASN A 3 2.70 14.80 0.84
C ASN A 3 3.38 15.07 2.18
N ILE A 4 4.02 14.05 2.70
CA ILE A 4 4.78 14.09 3.95
C ILE A 4 6.21 13.69 3.61
N LYS A 5 7.18 14.49 4.05
CA LYS A 5 8.62 14.23 3.91
C LYS A 5 9.21 13.92 5.28
N PRO A 6 9.06 12.70 5.80
CA PRO A 6 9.55 12.40 7.14
C PRO A 6 11.08 12.33 7.22
N PHE A 7 11.71 12.16 6.03
CA PHE A 7 13.17 12.18 5.88
C PHE A 7 13.55 12.67 4.48
N GLY A 8 13.96 12.12 3.52
CA GLY A 8 14.26 12.59 2.16
C GLY A 8 13.11 12.35 1.18
N PRO A 9 12.71 11.08 0.92
CA PRO A 9 11.61 10.75 0.03
C PRO A 9 10.25 11.13 0.62
N SER A 10 9.36 11.58 -0.26
CA SER A 10 7.99 11.92 0.12
C SER A 10 7.08 10.70 0.17
N ILE A 11 6.12 10.74 1.08
CA ILE A 11 5.01 9.80 1.17
C ILE A 11 3.71 10.58 0.95
N GLY A 12 3.00 10.27 -0.13
CA GLY A 12 1.69 10.85 -0.42
C GLY A 12 0.57 10.10 0.29
N LYS A 13 -0.27 10.82 1.02
CA LYS A 13 -1.45 10.26 1.69
C LYS A 13 -2.71 10.93 1.17
N THR A 14 -3.70 10.12 0.75
CA THR A 14 -5.00 10.56 0.28
C THR A 14 -6.06 9.51 0.58
N LYS A 15 -7.27 9.70 0.08
CA LYS A 15 -8.37 8.73 0.16
C LYS A 15 -8.77 8.25 -1.22
N ILE A 16 -9.15 6.97 -1.30
CA ILE A 16 -9.89 6.41 -2.43
C ILE A 16 -11.38 6.54 -2.21
N SER A 17 -12.14 6.59 -3.31
CA SER A 17 -13.60 6.69 -3.27
C SER A 17 -14.25 5.40 -2.72
N LYS A 18 -15.43 5.54 -2.14
CA LYS A 18 -16.26 4.38 -1.74
C LYS A 18 -16.51 3.45 -2.93
N ARG A 19 -16.77 4.02 -4.12
CA ARG A 19 -16.97 3.26 -5.36
C ARG A 19 -15.76 2.38 -5.70
N PHE A 20 -14.54 2.91 -5.55
CA PHE A 20 -13.30 2.15 -5.77
C PHE A 20 -13.23 0.95 -4.82
N ILE A 21 -13.45 1.17 -3.52
CA ILE A 21 -13.45 0.13 -2.48
C ILE A 21 -14.47 -0.96 -2.81
N THR A 22 -15.72 -0.56 -3.09
CA THR A 22 -16.80 -1.50 -3.41
C THR A 22 -16.47 -2.32 -4.64
N LYS A 23 -16.04 -1.69 -5.75
CA LYS A 23 -15.72 -2.41 -6.99
C LYS A 23 -14.58 -3.42 -6.83
N LEU A 24 -13.55 -3.06 -6.07
CA LEU A 24 -12.43 -3.98 -5.87
C LEU A 24 -12.77 -5.14 -4.93
N ASN A 25 -13.58 -4.88 -3.89
CA ASN A 25 -14.10 -5.94 -3.03
C ASN A 25 -15.04 -6.88 -3.79
N GLU A 26 -15.99 -6.35 -4.58
CA GLU A 26 -16.90 -7.15 -5.41
C GLU A 26 -16.14 -8.02 -6.40
N GLU A 27 -15.13 -7.49 -7.08
CA GLU A 27 -14.30 -8.28 -8.02
C GLU A 27 -13.55 -9.36 -7.29
N PHE A 28 -13.01 -9.06 -6.13
CA PHE A 28 -12.30 -10.02 -5.32
C PHE A 28 -13.23 -11.12 -4.78
N ASP A 29 -14.39 -10.77 -4.22
CA ASP A 29 -15.31 -11.72 -3.59
C ASP A 29 -16.05 -12.62 -4.60
N LYS A 30 -16.26 -12.18 -5.85
CA LYS A 30 -16.85 -12.97 -6.93
C LYS A 30 -16.00 -14.16 -7.38
N LYS A 31 -14.71 -14.08 -7.19
CA LYS A 31 -13.76 -15.09 -7.66
C LYS A 31 -13.38 -16.03 -6.51
N SER A 32 -14.33 -16.88 -6.08
CA SER A 32 -14.12 -17.88 -5.02
C SER A 32 -13.05 -18.96 -5.36
N ASN A 33 -12.50 -18.96 -6.58
CA ASN A 33 -11.49 -19.92 -7.06
C ASN A 33 -10.14 -19.26 -7.39
N TYR A 34 -9.57 -18.50 -6.45
CA TYR A 34 -8.33 -17.76 -6.66
C TYR A 34 -7.04 -18.60 -6.69
N ARG A 35 -7.08 -19.90 -6.48
CA ARG A 35 -5.88 -20.77 -6.59
C ARG A 35 -5.12 -20.63 -7.91
N LYS A 36 -5.81 -20.21 -9.00
CA LYS A 36 -5.20 -19.98 -10.31
C LYS A 36 -4.55 -18.60 -10.50
N ILE A 37 -4.76 -17.66 -9.57
CA ILE A 37 -4.27 -16.29 -9.65
C ILE A 37 -3.46 -15.93 -8.40
N ASP A 38 -3.05 -16.92 -7.64
CA ASP A 38 -2.18 -16.74 -6.48
C ASP A 38 -0.87 -16.08 -6.91
N TYR A 39 -0.54 -15.00 -6.24
CA TYR A 39 0.64 -14.19 -6.52
C TYR A 39 1.64 -14.24 -5.36
N SER A 40 1.28 -14.89 -4.26
CA SER A 40 2.04 -14.90 -3.01
C SER A 40 3.45 -15.45 -3.19
N SER A 41 3.65 -16.47 -4.04
CA SER A 41 4.97 -17.05 -4.33
C SER A 41 5.95 -16.08 -5.02
N LYS A 42 5.46 -14.94 -5.54
CA LYS A 42 6.27 -13.92 -6.21
C LYS A 42 6.55 -12.71 -5.33
N LEU A 43 6.08 -12.73 -4.10
CA LEU A 43 6.17 -11.63 -3.15
C LEU A 43 7.00 -12.04 -1.93
N ALA A 44 7.63 -11.06 -1.29
CA ALA A 44 8.45 -11.30 -0.09
C ALA A 44 7.63 -11.55 1.18
N SER A 45 6.31 -11.45 1.09
CA SER A 45 5.41 -11.50 2.25
C SER A 45 5.34 -12.88 2.90
N GLN A 46 5.02 -12.88 4.20
CA GLN A 46 4.61 -14.06 4.96
C GLN A 46 3.07 -14.09 5.07
N ILE A 47 2.40 -13.84 3.95
CA ILE A 47 0.95 -13.76 3.80
C ILE A 47 0.50 -14.79 2.77
N LYS A 48 -0.48 -15.60 3.13
CA LYS A 48 -0.93 -16.74 2.31
C LYS A 48 -1.84 -16.37 1.15
N ASN A 49 -2.49 -15.22 1.23
CA ASN A 49 -3.54 -14.85 0.29
C ASN A 49 -3.24 -13.52 -0.41
N GLU A 50 -2.55 -13.59 -1.54
CA GLU A 50 -2.22 -12.45 -2.39
C GLU A 50 -2.64 -12.74 -3.82
N VAL A 51 -3.53 -11.92 -4.38
CA VAL A 51 -4.22 -12.20 -5.63
C VAL A 51 -4.01 -11.07 -6.63
N LYS A 52 -3.44 -11.39 -7.79
CA LYS A 52 -3.28 -10.44 -8.88
C LYS A 52 -4.63 -10.07 -9.50
N ILE A 53 -4.85 -8.80 -9.73
CA ILE A 53 -6.04 -8.27 -10.41
C ILE A 53 -5.75 -8.13 -11.91
N SER A 54 -6.75 -8.50 -12.74
CA SER A 54 -6.61 -8.46 -14.20
C SER A 54 -6.46 -7.03 -14.72
N ASN A 55 -5.62 -6.86 -15.75
CA ASN A 55 -5.40 -5.55 -16.37
C ASN A 55 -6.69 -4.94 -16.93
N ASN A 56 -7.60 -5.77 -17.46
CA ASN A 56 -8.89 -5.31 -17.97
C ASN A 56 -9.75 -4.70 -16.86
N PHE A 57 -9.79 -5.32 -15.68
CA PHE A 57 -10.51 -4.77 -14.54
C PHE A 57 -9.88 -3.47 -14.05
N ILE A 58 -8.55 -3.44 -13.92
CA ILE A 58 -7.81 -2.23 -13.53
C ILE A 58 -8.15 -1.09 -14.48
N LYS A 59 -8.02 -1.31 -15.80
CA LYS A 59 -8.27 -0.30 -16.84
C LYS A 59 -9.71 0.23 -16.79
N LYS A 60 -10.69 -0.66 -16.59
CA LYS A 60 -12.11 -0.30 -16.60
C LYS A 60 -12.56 0.46 -15.34
N TYR A 61 -12.07 0.09 -14.16
CA TYR A 61 -12.67 0.55 -12.90
C TYR A 61 -11.72 1.35 -12.00
N LEU A 62 -10.41 1.10 -12.04
CA LEU A 62 -9.46 1.62 -11.06
C LEU A 62 -8.48 2.66 -11.64
N PHE A 63 -8.13 2.52 -12.91
CA PHE A 63 -7.05 3.26 -13.56
C PHE A 63 -7.22 4.78 -13.47
N LYS A 64 -8.42 5.30 -13.74
CA LYS A 64 -8.69 6.75 -13.74
C LYS A 64 -8.38 7.36 -12.37
N GLU A 65 -8.89 6.77 -11.30
CA GLU A 65 -8.73 7.31 -9.94
C GLU A 65 -7.28 7.18 -9.46
N LEU A 66 -6.63 6.04 -9.70
CA LEU A 66 -5.22 5.85 -9.38
C LEU A 66 -4.33 6.84 -10.12
N THR A 67 -4.53 7.00 -11.43
CA THR A 67 -3.75 7.95 -12.25
C THR A 67 -3.91 9.39 -11.79
N ILE A 68 -5.12 9.82 -11.42
CA ILE A 68 -5.36 11.17 -10.86
C ILE A 68 -4.55 11.36 -9.57
N ASN A 69 -4.58 10.38 -8.66
CA ASN A 69 -3.86 10.47 -7.40
C ASN A 69 -2.33 10.43 -7.59
N ILE A 70 -1.83 9.58 -8.50
CA ILE A 70 -0.41 9.52 -8.85
C ILE A 70 0.06 10.86 -9.44
N LYS A 71 -0.69 11.42 -10.39
CA LYS A 71 -0.35 12.73 -10.98
C LYS A 71 -0.37 13.85 -9.93
N LYS A 72 -1.32 13.85 -8.97
CA LYS A 72 -1.32 14.80 -7.86
C LYS A 72 -0.11 14.64 -6.96
N PHE A 73 0.31 13.40 -6.67
CA PHE A 73 1.53 13.14 -5.91
C PHE A 73 2.76 13.74 -6.61
N LEU A 74 2.92 13.44 -7.91
CA LEU A 74 4.04 13.92 -8.72
C LEU A 74 4.04 15.45 -8.87
N ALA A 75 2.87 16.06 -9.05
CA ALA A 75 2.74 17.52 -9.12
C ALA A 75 3.17 18.21 -7.82
N ASN A 76 2.84 17.64 -6.65
CA ASN A 76 3.29 18.14 -5.35
C ASN A 76 4.82 18.02 -5.17
N GLU A 77 5.46 17.07 -5.86
CA GLU A 77 6.92 16.92 -5.93
C GLU A 77 7.54 17.73 -7.09
N GLN A 78 6.78 18.62 -7.72
CA GLN A 78 7.19 19.46 -8.86
C GLN A 78 7.65 18.66 -10.09
N ILE A 79 7.29 17.38 -10.19
CA ILE A 79 7.58 16.53 -11.33
C ILE A 79 6.62 16.87 -12.47
N LYS A 80 7.19 17.37 -13.59
CA LYS A 80 6.47 17.81 -14.79
C LYS A 80 6.78 16.90 -15.99
N ASN A 81 6.20 17.22 -17.13
CA ASN A 81 6.45 16.54 -18.42
C ASN A 81 6.09 15.03 -18.42
N ILE A 82 5.09 14.64 -17.66
CA ILE A 82 4.60 13.26 -17.65
C ILE A 82 3.81 13.01 -18.94
N LYS A 83 4.29 12.04 -19.73
CA LYS A 83 3.57 11.53 -20.91
C LYS A 83 2.51 10.51 -20.49
N GLU A 84 2.90 9.52 -19.68
CA GLU A 84 2.05 8.39 -19.33
C GLU A 84 2.34 7.87 -17.93
N VAL A 85 1.31 7.38 -17.26
CA VAL A 85 1.38 6.61 -16.00
C VAL A 85 1.00 5.17 -16.32
N LYS A 86 1.93 4.22 -16.19
CA LYS A 86 1.70 2.79 -16.42
C LYS A 86 1.60 2.05 -15.09
N ILE A 87 0.43 1.46 -14.81
CA ILE A 87 0.29 0.51 -13.69
C ILE A 87 0.88 -0.82 -14.16
N ILE A 88 2.02 -1.21 -13.60
CA ILE A 88 2.74 -2.44 -13.97
C ILE A 88 1.97 -3.66 -13.47
N ASN A 89 1.54 -3.62 -12.23
CA ASN A 89 0.75 -4.65 -11.57
C ASN A 89 -0.09 -4.06 -10.43
N LEU A 90 -1.13 -4.77 -10.07
CA LEU A 90 -1.96 -4.51 -8.89
C LEU A 90 -2.43 -5.85 -8.33
N TRP A 91 -2.32 -6.02 -7.02
CA TRP A 91 -2.78 -7.21 -6.32
C TRP A 91 -3.48 -6.85 -5.01
N VAL A 92 -4.40 -7.72 -4.60
CA VAL A 92 -5.09 -7.64 -3.31
C VAL A 92 -4.39 -8.55 -2.33
N VAL A 93 -4.19 -8.06 -1.12
CA VAL A 93 -3.54 -8.74 0.00
C VAL A 93 -4.56 -8.96 1.10
N ARG A 94 -4.76 -10.22 1.52
CA ARG A 94 -5.56 -10.60 2.67
C ARG A 94 -4.62 -11.03 3.80
N GLN A 95 -4.42 -10.17 4.75
CA GLN A 95 -3.61 -10.46 5.92
C GLN A 95 -4.51 -10.82 7.11
N PHE A 96 -4.17 -11.92 7.78
CA PHE A 96 -4.83 -12.39 8.99
C PHE A 96 -3.91 -12.29 10.20
N LYS A 97 -4.45 -12.64 11.38
CA LYS A 97 -3.72 -12.63 12.65
C LYS A 97 -2.37 -13.35 12.54
N GLY A 98 -1.30 -12.67 12.95
CA GLY A 98 0.06 -13.22 12.96
C GLY A 98 0.82 -13.10 11.62
N GLU A 99 0.12 -12.94 10.49
CA GLU A 99 0.76 -12.74 9.20
C GLU A 99 1.39 -11.34 9.11
N TYR A 100 2.47 -11.21 8.36
CA TYR A 100 3.20 -9.95 8.21
C TYR A 100 3.90 -9.85 6.86
N ASN A 101 4.31 -8.64 6.50
CA ASN A 101 5.15 -8.43 5.34
C ASN A 101 6.52 -7.92 5.83
N PRO A 102 7.62 -8.68 5.63
CA PRO A 102 8.95 -8.28 6.08
C PRO A 102 9.42 -7.01 5.37
N ILE A 103 10.55 -6.48 5.77
CA ILE A 103 11.16 -5.31 5.12
C ILE A 103 11.47 -5.65 3.67
N HIS A 104 10.94 -4.84 2.75
CA HIS A 104 11.12 -5.00 1.31
C HIS A 104 10.96 -3.67 0.57
N TYR A 105 11.23 -3.69 -0.72
CA TYR A 105 11.01 -2.61 -1.68
C TYR A 105 10.43 -3.19 -2.98
N HIS A 106 10.07 -2.34 -3.93
CA HIS A 106 9.39 -2.75 -5.15
C HIS A 106 10.13 -2.34 -6.43
N ASN A 107 9.68 -2.87 -7.56
CA ASN A 107 10.11 -2.47 -8.89
C ASN A 107 9.23 -1.32 -9.45
N GLY A 108 9.75 -0.59 -10.45
CA GLY A 108 9.06 0.54 -11.06
C GLY A 108 9.64 1.88 -10.62
N ASP A 109 8.82 2.92 -10.56
CA ASP A 109 9.22 4.26 -10.10
C ASP A 109 8.47 4.64 -8.81
N LEU A 110 7.18 4.28 -8.75
CA LEU A 110 6.33 4.48 -7.57
C LEU A 110 5.64 3.17 -7.18
N SER A 111 5.36 3.06 -5.91
CA SER A 111 4.51 2.02 -5.33
C SER A 111 3.39 2.66 -4.52
N GLY A 112 2.34 1.89 -4.28
CA GLY A 112 1.28 2.34 -3.41
C GLY A 112 0.53 1.21 -2.74
N VAL A 113 -0.08 1.54 -1.62
CA VAL A 113 -0.98 0.65 -0.87
C VAL A 113 -2.26 1.37 -0.50
N GLY A 114 -3.39 0.68 -0.67
CA GLY A 114 -4.69 1.20 -0.23
C GLY A 114 -5.43 0.18 0.63
N TYR A 115 -6.26 0.67 1.55
CA TYR A 115 -6.93 -0.16 2.56
C TYR A 115 -8.43 -0.28 2.28
N LEU A 116 -8.89 -1.52 2.10
CA LEU A 116 -10.27 -1.86 1.75
C LEU A 116 -11.08 -2.27 2.98
N THR A 117 -10.48 -3.06 3.88
CA THR A 117 -11.10 -3.53 5.12
C THR A 117 -10.04 -3.64 6.21
N LEU A 118 -10.42 -3.35 7.44
CA LEU A 118 -9.56 -3.49 8.62
C LEU A 118 -10.36 -4.14 9.76
N PRO A 119 -9.75 -5.02 10.56
CA PRO A 119 -10.37 -5.53 11.78
C PRO A 119 -10.70 -4.38 12.76
N LYS A 120 -11.85 -4.46 13.42
CA LYS A 120 -12.20 -3.49 14.47
C LYS A 120 -11.11 -3.45 15.53
N ASN A 121 -10.72 -2.24 15.94
CA ASN A 121 -9.73 -2.03 17.01
C ASN A 121 -8.32 -2.61 16.75
N MET A 122 -7.98 -2.95 15.50
CA MET A 122 -6.69 -3.55 15.14
C MET A 122 -5.49 -2.78 15.74
N THR A 123 -5.53 -1.46 15.67
CA THR A 123 -4.42 -0.59 16.11
C THR A 123 -4.59 -0.02 17.52
N LYS A 124 -5.66 -0.38 18.24
CA LYS A 124 -5.88 0.11 19.61
C LYS A 124 -4.98 -0.55 20.63
N ASN A 125 -4.68 -1.84 20.44
CA ASN A 125 -3.87 -2.64 21.34
C ASN A 125 -2.45 -2.81 20.79
N ASN A 126 -1.48 -2.95 21.66
CA ASN A 126 -0.13 -3.31 21.28
C ASN A 126 -0.04 -4.82 21.01
N LEU A 127 0.91 -5.26 20.16
CA LEU A 127 1.22 -6.67 19.97
C LEU A 127 1.62 -7.34 21.29
N VAL A 128 2.38 -6.62 22.10
CA VAL A 128 2.79 -7.02 23.43
C VAL A 128 2.25 -6.02 24.45
N LYS A 129 1.61 -6.52 25.52
CA LYS A 129 1.13 -5.67 26.61
C LYS A 129 2.25 -4.80 27.18
N ASN A 130 1.89 -3.60 27.63
CA ASN A 130 2.79 -2.64 28.30
C ASN A 130 3.93 -2.08 27.44
N LYS A 131 3.91 -2.27 26.12
CA LYS A 131 4.85 -1.58 25.21
C LYS A 131 4.28 -0.24 24.76
N LYS A 132 5.12 0.80 24.77
CA LYS A 132 4.74 2.16 24.35
C LYS A 132 4.51 2.26 22.84
N LEU A 133 5.33 1.56 22.04
CA LEU A 133 5.27 1.61 20.60
C LEU A 133 4.09 0.77 20.07
N LYS A 134 3.17 1.43 19.39
CA LYS A 134 2.01 0.80 18.76
C LYS A 134 2.39 0.33 17.36
N THR A 135 2.64 -0.97 17.21
CA THR A 135 2.99 -1.57 15.91
C THR A 135 1.92 -2.50 15.36
N ASN A 136 0.88 -2.80 16.15
CA ASN A 136 -0.15 -3.78 15.79
C ASN A 136 -0.87 -3.41 14.49
N GLY A 137 -0.54 -4.09 13.39
CA GLY A 137 -1.09 -3.85 12.06
C GLY A 137 -0.69 -2.53 11.39
N THR A 138 0.36 -1.85 11.88
CA THR A 138 0.87 -0.62 11.27
C THR A 138 1.85 -0.92 10.11
N ILE A 139 2.25 0.13 9.41
CA ILE A 139 3.33 0.10 8.42
C ILE A 139 4.45 1.01 8.89
N ASP A 140 5.68 0.54 8.80
CA ASP A 140 6.87 1.38 8.90
C ASP A 140 7.48 1.61 7.53
N PHE A 141 7.80 2.86 7.25
CA PHE A 141 8.68 3.28 6.15
C PHE A 141 10.04 3.60 6.71
N ILE A 142 11.10 3.12 6.08
CA ILE A 142 12.46 3.16 6.59
C ILE A 142 13.36 3.83 5.56
N ASN A 143 14.11 4.87 5.98
CA ASN A 143 15.08 5.55 5.14
C ASN A 143 16.21 6.19 5.96
N GLY A 144 17.46 5.98 5.51
CA GLY A 144 18.64 6.56 6.13
C GLY A 144 18.94 6.03 7.53
N GLN A 145 19.77 6.77 8.25
CA GLN A 145 20.19 6.48 9.62
C GLN A 145 19.51 7.42 10.61
N LYS A 146 19.27 6.95 11.82
CA LYS A 146 18.87 7.80 12.92
C LYS A 146 20.05 8.66 13.36
N ALA A 147 19.86 9.99 13.37
CA ALA A 147 20.84 10.95 13.83
C ALA A 147 20.15 12.03 14.66
N PHE A 148 20.93 12.98 15.19
CA PHE A 148 20.38 14.15 15.89
C PHE A 148 19.45 14.93 14.93
N LEU A 149 18.23 15.18 15.35
CA LEU A 149 17.17 15.85 14.57
C LEU A 149 16.72 15.09 13.30
N SER A 150 17.07 13.80 13.15
CA SER A 150 16.65 12.96 12.02
C SER A 150 16.04 11.65 12.51
N ASN A 151 14.92 11.27 11.91
CA ASN A 151 14.28 9.98 12.10
C ASN A 151 14.52 9.09 10.89
N SER A 152 14.80 7.80 11.12
CA SER A 152 14.94 6.79 10.07
C SER A 152 13.67 5.99 9.84
N ILE A 153 12.67 6.09 10.72
CA ILE A 153 11.43 5.32 10.64
C ILE A 153 10.24 6.28 10.72
N TYR A 154 9.30 6.10 9.78
CA TYR A 154 8.00 6.75 9.79
C TYR A 154 6.90 5.68 9.93
N ASN A 155 6.26 5.64 11.10
CA ASN A 155 5.16 4.70 11.38
C ASN A 155 3.83 5.28 10.91
N LEU A 156 3.06 4.47 10.16
CA LEU A 156 1.76 4.83 9.64
C LEU A 156 0.69 3.88 10.16
N ILE A 157 -0.34 4.44 10.77
CA ILE A 157 -1.54 3.71 11.19
C ILE A 157 -2.54 3.72 10.02
N PRO A 158 -2.88 2.55 9.45
CA PRO A 158 -3.82 2.46 8.33
C PRO A 158 -5.26 2.78 8.75
N LYS A 159 -6.01 3.39 7.84
CA LYS A 159 -7.47 3.60 7.96
C LYS A 159 -8.15 3.16 6.67
N ILE A 160 -9.36 2.61 6.76
CA ILE A 160 -10.14 2.23 5.58
C ILE A 160 -10.26 3.44 4.64
N GLY A 161 -10.02 3.19 3.36
CA GLY A 161 -10.00 4.18 2.31
C GLY A 161 -8.70 4.99 2.20
N ASP A 162 -7.72 4.84 3.09
CA ASP A 162 -6.40 5.45 2.88
C ASP A 162 -5.76 4.88 1.60
N LEU A 163 -5.15 5.77 0.83
CA LEU A 163 -4.25 5.47 -0.27
C LEU A 163 -2.91 6.14 0.01
N ILE A 164 -1.86 5.34 0.06
CA ILE A 164 -0.49 5.77 0.31
C ILE A 164 0.30 5.54 -0.96
N ILE A 165 1.04 6.56 -1.44
CA ILE A 165 1.90 6.50 -2.62
C ILE A 165 3.30 6.93 -2.20
N PHE A 166 4.31 6.19 -2.63
CA PHE A 166 5.70 6.41 -2.24
C PHE A 166 6.67 5.94 -3.34
N PRO A 167 7.93 6.41 -3.35
CA PRO A 167 8.94 5.89 -4.25
C PRO A 167 9.17 4.39 -4.06
N ASN A 168 9.31 3.66 -5.14
CA ASN A 168 9.43 2.20 -5.13
C ASN A 168 10.60 1.66 -4.29
N TYR A 169 11.70 2.41 -4.21
CA TYR A 169 12.91 2.05 -3.44
C TYR A 169 12.76 2.23 -1.93
N LEU A 170 11.70 2.93 -1.48
CA LEU A 170 11.50 3.19 -0.06
C LEU A 170 11.17 1.89 0.67
N MET A 171 12.10 1.44 1.50
CA MET A 171 11.93 0.23 2.30
C MET A 171 10.75 0.38 3.26
N HIS A 172 9.97 -0.67 3.39
CA HIS A 172 8.83 -0.68 4.29
C HIS A 172 8.49 -2.09 4.75
N THR A 173 7.77 -2.16 5.87
CA THR A 173 7.27 -3.40 6.45
C THR A 173 5.84 -3.23 6.94
N ALA A 174 5.03 -4.29 6.87
CA ALA A 174 3.69 -4.31 7.43
C ALA A 174 3.65 -5.26 8.62
N TYR A 175 3.47 -4.70 9.80
CA TYR A 175 3.45 -5.47 11.04
C TYR A 175 2.26 -6.43 11.12
N PRO A 176 2.44 -7.56 11.83
CA PRO A 176 1.34 -8.44 12.17
C PRO A 176 0.36 -7.74 13.13
N PHE A 177 -0.80 -8.33 13.29
CA PHE A 177 -1.76 -7.95 14.32
C PHE A 177 -2.25 -9.20 15.07
N ASN A 178 -2.71 -9.04 16.32
CA ASN A 178 -3.02 -10.13 17.23
C ASN A 178 -4.51 -10.34 17.51
N ILE A 179 -5.38 -9.71 16.71
CA ILE A 179 -6.83 -9.85 16.80
C ILE A 179 -7.40 -10.65 15.63
N ASN A 180 -8.59 -11.20 15.79
CA ASN A 180 -9.29 -11.89 14.70
C ASN A 180 -9.85 -10.88 13.67
N GLY A 181 -9.92 -11.31 12.44
CA GLY A 181 -10.43 -10.52 11.32
C GLY A 181 -9.45 -10.43 10.16
N GLU A 182 -9.87 -9.77 9.10
CA GLU A 182 -9.12 -9.59 7.87
C GLU A 182 -8.69 -8.13 7.70
N ARG A 183 -7.39 -7.89 7.48
CA ARG A 183 -6.87 -6.68 6.86
C ARG A 183 -6.78 -6.92 5.37
N ARG A 184 -7.73 -6.35 4.62
CA ARG A 184 -7.70 -6.38 3.16
C ARG A 184 -7.14 -5.07 2.65
N SER A 185 -6.05 -5.16 1.91
CA SER A 185 -5.42 -4.05 1.21
C SER A 185 -5.19 -4.40 -0.26
N PHE A 186 -4.89 -3.42 -1.08
CA PHE A 186 -4.33 -3.65 -2.41
C PHE A 186 -3.01 -2.90 -2.52
N SER A 187 -2.09 -3.47 -3.28
CA SER A 187 -0.81 -2.86 -3.60
C SER A 187 -0.65 -2.75 -5.11
N PHE A 188 0.13 -1.78 -5.57
CA PHE A 188 0.39 -1.58 -6.99
C PHE A 188 1.76 -0.95 -7.21
N ASN A 189 2.33 -1.23 -8.39
CA ASN A 189 3.58 -0.64 -8.86
C ASN A 189 3.35 0.14 -10.14
N VAL A 190 4.08 1.22 -10.31
CA VAL A 190 3.90 2.20 -11.38
C VAL A 190 5.22 2.51 -12.06
N LYS A 191 5.17 2.63 -13.39
CA LYS A 191 6.23 3.23 -14.22
C LYS A 191 5.76 4.57 -14.75
N ILE A 192 6.58 5.59 -14.65
CA ILE A 192 6.33 6.92 -15.20
C ILE A 192 7.08 7.06 -16.52
N VAL A 193 6.35 7.47 -17.55
CA VAL A 193 6.94 7.78 -18.85
C VAL A 193 6.93 9.30 -19.02
N PHE A 194 8.08 9.89 -19.27
CA PHE A 194 8.23 11.31 -19.51
C PHE A 194 8.10 11.65 -21.00
N LYS A 195 7.70 12.88 -21.29
CA LYS A 195 7.81 13.44 -22.62
C LYS A 195 9.31 13.64 -22.92
N LYS A 196 9.70 13.34 -24.14
CA LYS A 196 11.02 13.71 -24.66
C LYS A 196 11.11 15.21 -24.83
#